data_a48a67aaa38177a623dc39133d523fd8
#
_entry.id   a48a67aaa38177a623dc39133d523fd8
#
_cell.length_a   1.000
_cell.length_b   1.000
_cell.length_c   1.000
_cell.angle_alpha   90.00
_cell.angle_beta   90.00
_cell.angle_gamma   90.00
#
_symmetry.space_group_name_H-M   'P 1'
#
loop_
_entity.id
_entity.type
_entity.pdbx_description
1 polymer ?
#
loop_
_entity_poly.entity_id
_entity_poly.type
_entity_poly.pdbx_seq_one_letter_code
_entity_poly.pdbx_strand_id
1 'polypeptide(L)'
;EVQDKMCDDKRDEVQDKMCDDKRDEVQDKMQGDKRDEIRDKMQNEIQSVLTNWDVLGTAKQIYSTAWAISDEYVLKAYDNLEQLKKNGRMQILLCRMGIPAAEIIQTRRGEIYAAEGSRYYMLSRKLPGNNAADITADGMAEKMGEVLGSLHQAFSKCEEILYTQSEPADETISFPDCSLLEEMNGWVKESLYREHWMDEKNFCKAVQKLAEHYEELPRQLIHRDVHLGNFLFDQGTFSGYIDFDLSQRNIRVFDLCYFLAGLLAAQVGNGMEEIQWYDVISRTTAGYESRIPLTAAEKQAVPYVMENIELLFAAYFNEPETKHFRENALELFWFICKREKQIWSALYR
;
A
#
# COMPACT_ATOMS: atom_id res chain seq x y z
N GLU A 1 -19.84 7.56 -13.14
CA GLU A 1 -20.32 6.14 -13.08
C GLU A 1 -19.19 5.12 -13.31
N VAL A 2 -18.23 5.33 -14.21
CA VAL A 2 -17.09 4.43 -14.42
C VAL A 2 -15.97 4.70 -13.37
N GLN A 3 -15.76 5.95 -13.00
CA GLN A 3 -14.83 6.34 -11.95
C GLN A 3 -15.29 5.91 -10.55
N ASP A 4 -16.60 6.00 -10.26
CA ASP A 4 -17.18 5.56 -9.00
C ASP A 4 -17.07 4.03 -8.82
N LYS A 5 -17.28 3.24 -9.89
CA LYS A 5 -17.07 1.79 -9.84
C LYS A 5 -15.61 1.41 -9.61
N MET A 6 -14.63 2.15 -10.17
CA MET A 6 -13.21 1.86 -9.93
C MET A 6 -12.75 2.21 -8.51
N CYS A 7 -13.39 3.15 -7.82
CA CYS A 7 -13.15 3.40 -6.40
C CYS A 7 -13.82 2.35 -5.49
N ASP A 8 -15.02 1.86 -5.86
CA ASP A 8 -15.73 0.81 -5.11
C ASP A 8 -15.02 -0.56 -5.24
N ASP A 9 -14.55 -0.95 -6.43
CA ASP A 9 -13.77 -2.18 -6.63
C ASP A 9 -12.47 -2.19 -5.80
N LYS A 10 -11.83 -1.03 -5.61
CA LYS A 10 -10.64 -0.89 -4.75
C LYS A 10 -10.92 -0.94 -3.26
N ARG A 11 -12.13 -0.61 -2.86
CA ARG A 11 -12.60 -0.71 -1.49
C ARG A 11 -12.57 -2.17 -1.00
N ASP A 12 -13.06 -3.08 -1.83
CA ASP A 12 -13.09 -4.51 -1.51
C ASP A 12 -11.67 -5.12 -1.46
N GLU A 13 -10.74 -4.65 -2.30
CA GLU A 13 -9.36 -5.15 -2.34
C GLU A 13 -8.49 -4.73 -1.15
N VAL A 14 -8.61 -3.47 -0.70
CA VAL A 14 -7.91 -3.02 0.51
C VAL A 14 -8.45 -3.77 1.72
N GLN A 15 -9.76 -4.03 1.75
CA GLN A 15 -10.42 -4.80 2.80
C GLN A 15 -9.86 -6.21 2.90
N ASP A 16 -9.70 -6.89 1.79
CA ASP A 16 -9.13 -8.24 1.77
C ASP A 16 -7.68 -8.27 2.25
N LYS A 17 -6.83 -7.32 1.85
CA LYS A 17 -5.42 -7.31 2.22
C LYS A 17 -5.15 -7.02 3.72
N MET A 18 -5.82 -6.05 4.30
CA MET A 18 -5.63 -5.71 5.72
C MET A 18 -6.32 -6.69 6.68
N CYS A 19 -7.37 -7.41 6.20
CA CYS A 19 -8.05 -8.44 6.97
C CYS A 19 -7.34 -9.80 6.87
N ASP A 20 -6.62 -10.10 5.80
CA ASP A 20 -5.98 -11.40 5.58
C ASP A 20 -4.91 -11.72 6.63
N ASP A 21 -4.13 -10.74 7.09
CA ASP A 21 -3.13 -10.96 8.15
C ASP A 21 -3.72 -11.48 9.47
N LYS A 22 -5.06 -11.39 9.66
CA LYS A 22 -5.76 -11.84 10.87
C LYS A 22 -6.90 -12.85 10.63
N ARG A 23 -7.29 -13.13 9.38
CA ARG A 23 -8.22 -14.22 9.06
C ARG A 23 -7.64 -15.60 9.40
N ASP A 24 -6.33 -15.74 9.40
CA ASP A 24 -5.65 -17.00 9.74
C ASP A 24 -5.92 -17.45 11.19
N GLU A 25 -6.20 -16.53 12.12
CA GLU A 25 -6.55 -16.90 13.50
C GLU A 25 -8.00 -17.41 13.67
N VAL A 26 -8.93 -17.05 12.78
CA VAL A 26 -10.34 -17.43 12.89
C VAL A 26 -10.67 -18.74 12.14
N GLN A 27 -9.89 -19.12 11.14
CA GLN A 27 -10.11 -20.34 10.35
C GLN A 27 -9.72 -21.64 11.06
N ASP A 28 -9.15 -21.59 12.24
CA ASP A 28 -8.62 -22.76 12.99
C ASP A 28 -9.70 -23.75 13.50
N LYS A 29 -10.97 -23.54 13.16
CA LYS A 29 -12.09 -24.39 13.65
C LYS A 29 -12.80 -25.24 12.58
N MET A 30 -12.36 -25.28 11.32
CA MET A 30 -12.93 -26.19 10.32
C MET A 30 -12.36 -27.60 10.43
N GLN A 31 -13.23 -28.62 10.29
CA GLN A 31 -12.83 -30.05 10.37
C GLN A 31 -11.73 -30.42 9.36
N GLY A 32 -10.69 -31.15 9.82
CA GLY A 32 -9.47 -31.44 9.10
C GLY A 32 -9.59 -31.99 7.67
N ASP A 33 -10.56 -32.89 7.42
CA ASP A 33 -10.76 -33.53 6.08
C ASP A 33 -11.11 -32.52 4.96
N LYS A 34 -11.91 -31.50 5.26
CA LYS A 34 -12.26 -30.47 4.26
C LYS A 34 -11.09 -29.51 3.94
N ARG A 35 -10.22 -29.27 4.91
CA ARG A 35 -9.03 -28.42 4.73
C ARG A 35 -8.03 -29.10 3.80
N ASP A 36 -7.79 -30.39 3.99
CA ASP A 36 -6.85 -31.14 3.16
C ASP A 36 -7.34 -31.23 1.70
N GLU A 37 -8.64 -31.45 1.48
CA GLU A 37 -9.23 -31.49 0.14
C GLU A 37 -9.14 -30.12 -0.59
N ILE A 38 -9.39 -29.03 0.12
CA ILE A 38 -9.27 -27.67 -0.42
C ILE A 38 -7.79 -27.35 -0.73
N ARG A 39 -6.87 -27.71 0.16
CA ARG A 39 -5.44 -27.53 -0.03
C ARG A 39 -4.91 -28.30 -1.22
N ASP A 40 -5.32 -29.55 -1.38
CA ASP A 40 -4.90 -30.40 -2.49
C ASP A 40 -5.46 -29.89 -3.83
N LYS A 41 -6.70 -29.43 -3.86
CA LYS A 41 -7.29 -28.82 -5.05
C LYS A 41 -6.54 -27.54 -5.47
N MET A 42 -6.25 -26.67 -4.52
CA MET A 42 -5.49 -25.43 -4.75
C MET A 42 -4.06 -25.75 -5.20
N GLN A 43 -3.40 -26.74 -4.60
CA GLN A 43 -2.08 -27.18 -5.01
C GLN A 43 -2.07 -27.68 -6.47
N ASN A 44 -3.08 -28.44 -6.87
CA ASN A 44 -3.24 -28.92 -8.23
C ASN A 44 -3.47 -27.78 -9.23
N GLU A 45 -4.30 -26.78 -8.85
CA GLU A 45 -4.52 -25.56 -9.65
C GLU A 45 -3.20 -24.80 -9.86
N ILE A 46 -2.46 -24.54 -8.80
CA ILE A 46 -1.16 -23.86 -8.89
C ILE A 46 -0.17 -24.63 -9.77
N GLN A 47 -0.10 -25.95 -9.64
CA GLN A 47 0.77 -26.78 -10.52
C GLN A 47 0.34 -26.67 -11.99
N SER A 48 -0.96 -26.66 -12.29
CA SER A 48 -1.46 -26.45 -13.66
C SER A 48 -1.01 -25.09 -14.20
N VAL A 49 -1.21 -24.03 -13.42
CA VAL A 49 -0.81 -22.68 -13.78
C VAL A 49 0.68 -22.57 -14.06
N LEU A 50 1.53 -23.16 -13.22
CA LEU A 50 2.99 -23.12 -13.36
C LEU A 50 3.51 -23.77 -14.65
N THR A 51 2.73 -24.63 -15.31
CA THR A 51 3.10 -25.18 -16.63
C THR A 51 3.25 -24.11 -17.72
N ASN A 52 2.68 -22.92 -17.54
CA ASN A 52 2.86 -21.80 -18.45
C ASN A 52 4.28 -21.19 -18.40
N TRP A 53 4.99 -21.44 -17.32
CA TRP A 53 6.40 -21.04 -17.14
C TRP A 53 7.25 -22.28 -16.95
N ASP A 54 8.33 -22.51 -17.52
CA ASP A 54 9.19 -23.68 -17.27
C ASP A 54 9.69 -23.79 -15.81
N VAL A 55 8.77 -23.60 -14.85
CA VAL A 55 9.05 -23.59 -13.42
C VAL A 55 8.36 -24.80 -12.78
N LEU A 56 9.17 -25.63 -12.11
CA LEU A 56 8.71 -26.72 -11.27
C LEU A 56 9.04 -26.40 -9.82
N GLY A 57 8.13 -26.66 -8.92
CA GLY A 57 8.41 -26.43 -7.50
C GLY A 57 7.20 -26.62 -6.59
N THR A 58 7.48 -26.68 -5.29
CA THR A 58 6.43 -26.72 -4.27
C THR A 58 5.87 -25.31 -4.06
N ALA A 59 4.55 -25.20 -4.03
CA ALA A 59 3.87 -23.95 -3.73
C ALA A 59 3.54 -23.88 -2.24
N LYS A 60 3.95 -22.80 -1.59
CA LYS A 60 3.57 -22.47 -0.21
C LYS A 60 2.79 -21.17 -0.23
N GLN A 61 1.55 -21.18 0.23
CA GLN A 61 0.75 -19.96 0.34
C GLN A 61 1.38 -19.01 1.34
N ILE A 62 1.49 -17.74 0.95
CA ILE A 62 2.01 -16.63 1.78
C ILE A 62 0.93 -15.61 2.09
N TYR A 63 -0.03 -15.42 1.16
CA TYR A 63 -1.27 -14.64 1.33
C TYR A 63 -2.41 -15.33 0.57
N SER A 64 -3.65 -14.87 0.75
CA SER A 64 -4.83 -15.46 0.09
C SER A 64 -4.70 -15.57 -1.42
N THR A 65 -4.00 -14.61 -2.04
CA THR A 65 -3.78 -14.50 -3.48
C THR A 65 -2.33 -14.69 -3.91
N ALA A 66 -1.42 -15.10 -3.01
CA ALA A 66 -0.01 -15.22 -3.32
C ALA A 66 0.65 -16.47 -2.75
N TRP A 67 1.54 -17.10 -3.55
CA TRP A 67 2.28 -18.31 -3.21
C TRP A 67 3.77 -18.14 -3.48
N ALA A 68 4.60 -18.54 -2.51
CA ALA A 68 6.03 -18.75 -2.75
C ALA A 68 6.22 -20.09 -3.49
N ILE A 69 7.00 -20.05 -4.56
CA ILE A 69 7.34 -21.23 -5.39
C ILE A 69 8.82 -21.54 -5.21
N SER A 70 9.11 -22.63 -4.51
CA SER A 70 10.48 -23.14 -4.25
C SER A 70 11.47 -22.10 -3.73
N ASP A 71 11.01 -21.12 -2.96
CA ASP A 71 11.80 -19.99 -2.44
C ASP A 71 12.48 -19.08 -3.49
N GLU A 72 12.25 -19.33 -4.78
CA GLU A 72 12.82 -18.55 -5.88
C GLU A 72 11.83 -17.56 -6.52
N TYR A 73 10.54 -17.90 -6.47
CA TYR A 73 9.51 -17.12 -7.15
C TYR A 73 8.33 -16.83 -6.23
N VAL A 74 7.54 -15.83 -6.63
CA VAL A 74 6.22 -15.53 -6.08
C VAL A 74 5.21 -15.57 -7.22
N LEU A 75 4.19 -16.41 -7.07
CA LEU A 75 3.03 -16.44 -7.96
C LEU A 75 1.91 -15.66 -7.30
N LYS A 76 1.35 -14.66 -7.98
CA LYS A 76 0.23 -13.84 -7.49
C LYS A 76 -0.96 -13.98 -8.43
N ALA A 77 -2.15 -14.22 -7.86
CA ALA A 77 -3.42 -14.30 -8.57
C ALA A 77 -4.15 -12.96 -8.55
N TYR A 78 -4.86 -12.67 -9.64
CA TYR A 78 -5.69 -11.49 -9.83
C TYR A 78 -7.03 -11.89 -10.44
N ASP A 79 -8.12 -11.29 -9.97
CA ASP A 79 -9.43 -11.44 -10.57
C ASP A 79 -9.65 -10.42 -11.69
N ASN A 80 -8.82 -9.36 -11.74
CA ASN A 80 -8.88 -8.29 -12.74
C ASN A 80 -7.60 -8.22 -13.59
N LEU A 81 -7.74 -8.44 -14.91
CA LEU A 81 -6.61 -8.42 -15.85
C LEU A 81 -5.96 -7.03 -15.98
N GLU A 82 -6.75 -5.96 -15.95
CA GLU A 82 -6.23 -4.60 -16.09
C GLU A 82 -5.36 -4.22 -14.88
N GLN A 83 -5.76 -4.66 -13.70
CA GLN A 83 -4.95 -4.46 -12.50
C GLN A 83 -3.64 -5.25 -12.57
N LEU A 84 -3.67 -6.51 -12.98
CA LEU A 84 -2.46 -7.31 -13.21
C LEU A 84 -1.52 -6.62 -14.20
N LYS A 85 -2.04 -6.19 -15.36
CA LYS A 85 -1.25 -5.49 -16.37
C LYS A 85 -0.64 -4.19 -15.84
N LYS A 86 -1.42 -3.40 -15.09
CA LYS A 86 -0.97 -2.17 -14.44
C LYS A 86 0.22 -2.44 -13.52
N ASN A 87 0.09 -3.43 -12.62
CA ASN A 87 1.12 -3.80 -11.66
C ASN A 87 2.36 -4.37 -12.35
N GLY A 88 2.18 -5.26 -13.31
CA GLY A 88 3.27 -5.84 -14.10
C GLY A 88 4.05 -4.75 -14.86
N ARG A 89 3.36 -3.81 -15.50
CA ARG A 89 4.00 -2.69 -16.20
C ARG A 89 4.80 -1.81 -15.25
N MET A 90 4.24 -1.48 -14.08
CA MET A 90 4.95 -0.73 -13.04
C MET A 90 6.24 -1.42 -12.62
N GLN A 91 6.18 -2.69 -12.28
CA GLN A 91 7.35 -3.45 -11.86
C GLN A 91 8.43 -3.49 -12.96
N ILE A 92 8.04 -3.73 -14.21
CA ILE A 92 8.96 -3.70 -15.36
C ILE A 92 9.64 -2.34 -15.51
N LEU A 93 8.90 -1.24 -15.38
CA LEU A 93 9.47 0.11 -15.49
C LEU A 93 10.45 0.40 -14.33
N LEU A 94 10.08 0.06 -13.10
CA LEU A 94 10.95 0.23 -11.93
C LEU A 94 12.25 -0.57 -12.09
N CYS A 95 12.17 -1.84 -12.49
CA CYS A 95 13.35 -2.67 -12.74
C CYS A 95 14.24 -2.07 -13.85
N ARG A 96 13.66 -1.56 -14.95
CA ARG A 96 14.42 -0.90 -16.03
C ARG A 96 15.15 0.37 -15.56
N MET A 97 14.61 1.07 -14.58
CA MET A 97 15.24 2.24 -13.95
C MET A 97 16.24 1.89 -12.85
N GLY A 98 16.48 0.61 -12.60
CA GLY A 98 17.36 0.14 -11.54
C GLY A 98 16.79 0.28 -10.13
N ILE A 99 15.47 0.47 -10.01
CA ILE A 99 14.78 0.46 -8.73
C ILE A 99 14.51 -1.00 -8.34
N PRO A 100 14.87 -1.43 -7.14
CA PRO A 100 14.62 -2.79 -6.69
C PRO A 100 13.12 -3.09 -6.61
N ALA A 101 12.62 -3.87 -7.55
CA ALA A 101 11.27 -4.41 -7.61
C ALA A 101 11.34 -5.86 -8.12
N ALA A 102 10.29 -6.65 -7.91
CA ALA A 102 10.30 -8.03 -8.32
C ALA A 102 10.33 -8.15 -9.86
N GLU A 103 11.29 -8.87 -10.40
CA GLU A 103 11.41 -9.14 -11.83
C GLU A 103 10.26 -10.05 -12.29
N ILE A 104 9.49 -9.62 -13.27
CA ILE A 104 8.40 -10.42 -13.86
C ILE A 104 9.01 -11.50 -14.77
N ILE A 105 8.59 -12.73 -14.56
CA ILE A 105 8.99 -13.88 -15.37
C ILE A 105 7.96 -14.08 -16.47
N GLN A 106 8.37 -13.96 -17.71
CA GLN A 106 7.48 -14.18 -18.85
C GLN A 106 7.13 -15.66 -18.99
N THR A 107 5.89 -15.93 -19.42
CA THR A 107 5.45 -17.28 -19.83
C THR A 107 6.25 -17.76 -21.04
N ARG A 108 6.14 -19.05 -21.37
CA ARG A 108 6.70 -19.66 -22.61
C ARG A 108 6.24 -18.95 -23.89
N ARG A 109 5.13 -18.20 -23.83
CA ARG A 109 4.58 -17.43 -24.96
C ARG A 109 5.06 -15.98 -24.98
N GLY A 110 5.87 -15.56 -24.01
CA GLY A 110 6.36 -14.20 -23.89
C GLY A 110 5.38 -13.24 -23.19
N GLU A 111 4.27 -13.75 -22.63
CA GLU A 111 3.29 -12.95 -21.90
C GLU A 111 3.73 -12.73 -20.44
N ILE A 112 3.30 -11.64 -19.84
CA ILE A 112 3.59 -11.35 -18.42
C ILE A 112 2.64 -12.08 -17.46
N TYR A 113 1.63 -12.77 -17.96
CA TYR A 113 0.62 -13.48 -17.17
C TYR A 113 0.16 -14.76 -17.85
N ALA A 114 -0.47 -15.64 -17.08
CA ALA A 114 -1.26 -16.76 -17.58
C ALA A 114 -2.69 -16.66 -17.05
N ALA A 115 -3.66 -17.16 -17.82
CA ALA A 115 -5.05 -17.26 -17.41
C ALA A 115 -5.39 -18.73 -17.12
N GLU A 116 -6.05 -18.98 -15.99
CA GLU A 116 -6.58 -20.29 -15.61
C GLU A 116 -7.95 -20.12 -14.94
N GLY A 117 -8.98 -20.73 -15.48
CA GLY A 117 -10.36 -20.53 -15.01
C GLY A 117 -10.80 -19.09 -15.17
N SER A 118 -11.20 -18.47 -14.08
CA SER A 118 -11.60 -17.06 -14.02
C SER A 118 -10.52 -16.10 -13.53
N ARG A 119 -9.30 -16.62 -13.26
CA ARG A 119 -8.19 -15.86 -12.67
C ARG A 119 -7.03 -15.66 -13.62
N TYR A 120 -6.26 -14.64 -13.34
CA TYR A 120 -5.02 -14.32 -14.02
C TYR A 120 -3.86 -14.42 -13.03
N TYR A 121 -2.74 -14.96 -13.47
CA TYR A 121 -1.59 -15.24 -12.62
C TYR A 121 -0.35 -14.57 -13.17
N MET A 122 0.41 -13.92 -12.31
CA MET A 122 1.70 -13.34 -12.63
C MET A 122 2.78 -13.98 -11.78
N LEU A 123 3.86 -14.42 -12.41
CA LEU A 123 5.02 -15.00 -11.74
C LEU A 123 6.13 -13.94 -11.69
N SER A 124 6.70 -13.73 -10.53
CA SER A 124 7.85 -12.85 -10.34
C SER A 124 8.97 -13.56 -9.58
N ARG A 125 10.20 -13.06 -9.75
CA ARG A 125 11.32 -13.51 -8.92
C ARG A 125 11.14 -13.01 -7.49
N LYS A 126 11.33 -13.92 -6.53
CA LYS A 126 11.27 -13.54 -5.11
C LYS A 126 12.45 -12.61 -4.78
N LEU A 127 12.15 -11.48 -4.20
CA LEU A 127 13.16 -10.57 -3.70
C LEU A 127 13.84 -11.16 -2.44
N PRO A 128 15.14 -10.94 -2.24
CA PRO A 128 15.83 -11.40 -1.03
C PRO A 128 15.46 -10.56 0.18
N GLY A 129 15.66 -11.13 1.37
CA GLY A 129 15.48 -10.44 2.64
C GLY A 129 14.10 -10.61 3.25
N ASN A 130 13.86 -9.80 4.28
CA ASN A 130 12.63 -9.79 5.07
C ASN A 130 12.17 -8.34 5.28
N ASN A 131 10.96 -8.17 5.78
CA ASN A 131 10.43 -6.86 6.15
C ASN A 131 11.28 -6.22 7.25
N ALA A 132 11.34 -4.89 7.28
CA ALA A 132 11.97 -4.17 8.37
C ALA A 132 11.21 -4.45 9.68
N ALA A 133 11.91 -5.00 10.67
CA ALA A 133 11.28 -5.44 11.92
C ALA A 133 11.18 -4.30 12.95
N ASP A 134 12.14 -3.38 12.97
CA ASP A 134 12.24 -2.32 13.99
C ASP A 134 12.63 -1.00 13.34
N ILE A 135 11.65 -0.09 13.26
CA ILE A 135 11.85 1.27 12.72
C ILE A 135 12.69 2.14 13.65
N THR A 136 12.77 1.80 14.93
CA THR A 136 13.56 2.55 15.93
C THR A 136 15.04 2.15 15.93
N ALA A 137 15.40 1.09 15.20
CA ALA A 137 16.80 0.68 15.05
C ALA A 137 17.62 1.82 14.40
N ASP A 138 18.90 1.90 14.78
CA ASP A 138 19.79 2.98 14.36
C ASP A 138 19.83 3.12 12.82
N GLY A 139 19.52 4.32 12.33
CA GLY A 139 19.48 4.65 10.91
C GLY A 139 18.30 4.10 10.12
N MET A 140 17.43 3.26 10.69
CA MET A 140 16.33 2.62 9.95
C MET A 140 15.27 3.64 9.52
N ALA A 141 14.84 4.55 10.39
CA ALA A 141 13.86 5.57 10.07
C ALA A 141 14.34 6.47 8.92
N GLU A 142 15.59 6.91 8.96
CA GLU A 142 16.20 7.71 7.90
C GLU A 142 16.28 6.92 6.59
N LYS A 143 16.67 5.64 6.67
CA LYS A 143 16.74 4.75 5.52
C LYS A 143 15.37 4.52 4.87
N MET A 144 14.31 4.36 5.65
CA MET A 144 12.94 4.27 5.14
C MET A 144 12.52 5.55 4.39
N GLY A 145 12.87 6.72 4.93
CA GLY A 145 12.67 7.98 4.23
C GLY A 145 13.41 8.06 2.89
N GLU A 146 14.71 7.72 2.87
CA GLU A 146 15.51 7.65 1.62
C GLU A 146 14.88 6.73 0.57
N VAL A 147 14.46 5.54 1.00
CA VAL A 147 13.86 4.54 0.15
C VAL A 147 12.55 5.06 -0.45
N LEU A 148 11.65 5.62 0.38
CA LEU A 148 10.39 6.19 -0.08
C LEU A 148 10.61 7.38 -1.04
N GLY A 149 11.54 8.27 -0.72
CA GLY A 149 11.88 9.39 -1.61
C GLY A 149 12.44 8.92 -2.95
N SER A 150 13.25 7.85 -2.96
CA SER A 150 13.76 7.24 -4.20
C SER A 150 12.66 6.60 -5.04
N LEU A 151 11.68 5.96 -4.40
CA LEU A 151 10.48 5.43 -5.07
C LEU A 151 9.68 6.56 -5.74
N HIS A 152 9.44 7.65 -5.03
CA HIS A 152 8.69 8.80 -5.56
C HIS A 152 9.41 9.47 -6.74
N GLN A 153 10.75 9.55 -6.72
CA GLN A 153 11.52 10.00 -7.89
C GLN A 153 11.33 9.08 -9.08
N ALA A 154 11.31 7.76 -8.85
CA ALA A 154 11.08 6.77 -9.91
C ALA A 154 9.65 6.85 -10.43
N PHE A 155 8.66 6.99 -9.57
CA PHE A 155 7.25 7.13 -9.96
C PHE A 155 7.01 8.36 -10.83
N SER A 156 7.62 9.50 -10.52
CA SER A 156 7.54 10.69 -11.37
C SER A 156 8.10 10.43 -12.78
N LYS A 157 9.19 9.67 -12.91
CA LYS A 157 9.72 9.26 -14.22
C LYS A 157 8.85 8.21 -14.91
N CYS A 158 8.22 7.30 -14.16
CA CYS A 158 7.25 6.35 -14.71
C CYS A 158 6.07 7.10 -15.33
N GLU A 159 5.52 8.10 -14.64
CA GLU A 159 4.45 8.94 -15.19
C GLU A 159 4.86 9.61 -16.50
N GLU A 160 6.05 10.21 -16.54
CA GLU A 160 6.57 10.83 -17.75
C GLU A 160 6.62 9.83 -18.92
N ILE A 161 7.13 8.62 -18.70
CA ILE A 161 7.20 7.56 -19.71
C ILE A 161 5.80 7.12 -20.16
N LEU A 162 4.89 6.88 -19.22
CA LEU A 162 3.55 6.36 -19.50
C LEU A 162 2.67 7.37 -20.25
N TYR A 163 2.84 8.68 -19.99
CA TYR A 163 2.00 9.72 -20.60
C TYR A 163 2.62 10.39 -21.82
N THR A 164 3.93 10.27 -22.04
CA THR A 164 4.61 10.93 -23.18
C THR A 164 4.99 9.99 -24.32
N GLN A 165 5.19 8.69 -24.02
CA GLN A 165 5.50 7.72 -25.07
C GLN A 165 4.20 7.22 -25.69
N SER A 166 4.04 7.50 -27.00
CA SER A 166 2.99 6.94 -27.86
C SER A 166 3.21 5.44 -28.02
N GLU A 167 2.89 4.65 -26.99
CA GLU A 167 2.75 3.21 -27.15
C GLU A 167 1.50 2.92 -27.99
N PRO A 168 1.42 1.80 -28.73
CA PRO A 168 0.25 1.45 -29.53
C PRO A 168 -1.01 1.53 -28.66
N ALA A 169 -2.09 2.09 -29.22
CA ALA A 169 -3.35 2.40 -28.53
C ALA A 169 -4.00 1.23 -27.76
N ASP A 170 -3.51 0.00 -27.96
CA ASP A 170 -4.00 -1.23 -27.35
C ASP A 170 -3.34 -1.54 -25.98
N GLU A 171 -2.34 -0.74 -25.56
CA GLU A 171 -1.58 -0.96 -24.30
C GLU A 171 -1.52 0.28 -23.39
N THR A 172 -2.42 1.23 -23.53
CA THR A 172 -2.44 2.43 -22.69
C THR A 172 -2.89 2.07 -21.26
N ILE A 173 -1.92 1.75 -20.40
CA ILE A 173 -2.16 1.54 -18.99
C ILE A 173 -2.19 2.90 -18.31
N SER A 174 -3.33 3.27 -17.74
CA SER A 174 -3.49 4.47 -16.93
C SER A 174 -3.64 4.10 -15.46
N PHE A 175 -2.97 4.86 -14.59
CA PHE A 175 -3.24 4.80 -13.16
C PHE A 175 -4.41 5.71 -12.84
N PRO A 176 -5.31 5.31 -11.92
CA PRO A 176 -6.41 6.17 -11.52
C PRO A 176 -5.87 7.48 -10.95
N ASP A 177 -6.47 8.59 -11.34
CA ASP A 177 -6.23 9.89 -10.74
C ASP A 177 -7.25 10.07 -9.60
N CYS A 178 -6.81 9.85 -8.36
CA CYS A 178 -7.65 9.84 -7.18
C CYS A 178 -7.32 11.06 -6.29
N SER A 179 -8.30 11.51 -5.55
CA SER A 179 -8.16 12.65 -4.65
C SER A 179 -8.59 12.25 -3.24
N LEU A 180 -7.68 12.36 -2.26
CA LEU A 180 -8.04 12.16 -0.85
C LEU A 180 -9.20 13.07 -0.45
N LEU A 181 -9.21 14.32 -0.92
CA LEU A 181 -10.28 15.26 -0.58
C LEU A 181 -11.64 14.86 -1.17
N GLU A 182 -11.66 14.27 -2.37
CA GLU A 182 -12.89 13.71 -2.97
C GLU A 182 -13.34 12.46 -2.22
N GLU A 183 -12.43 11.56 -1.86
CA GLU A 183 -12.74 10.40 -1.02
C GLU A 183 -13.36 10.83 0.30
N MET A 184 -12.80 11.86 0.96
CA MET A 184 -13.35 12.40 2.21
C MET A 184 -14.75 12.99 2.04
N ASN A 185 -14.99 13.75 0.98
CA ASN A 185 -16.30 14.35 0.72
C ASN A 185 -17.35 13.39 0.16
N GLY A 186 -16.92 12.24 -0.35
CA GLY A 186 -17.75 11.17 -0.86
C GLY A 186 -17.99 10.05 0.15
N TRP A 187 -17.48 8.86 -0.17
CA TRP A 187 -17.77 7.62 0.55
C TRP A 187 -17.35 7.62 2.03
N VAL A 188 -16.25 8.31 2.39
CA VAL A 188 -15.79 8.40 3.79
C VAL A 188 -16.84 9.12 4.63
N LYS A 189 -17.30 10.31 4.17
CA LYS A 189 -18.36 11.06 4.83
C LYS A 189 -19.63 10.25 4.97
N GLU A 190 -20.06 9.60 3.90
CA GLU A 190 -21.30 8.79 3.90
C GLU A 190 -21.20 7.63 4.90
N SER A 191 -20.07 6.92 4.95
CA SER A 191 -19.84 5.81 5.86
C SER A 191 -19.87 6.28 7.32
N LEU A 192 -19.07 7.31 7.66
CA LEU A 192 -18.96 7.80 9.04
C LEU A 192 -20.27 8.39 9.57
N TYR A 193 -21.06 9.06 8.73
CA TYR A 193 -22.31 9.70 9.14
C TYR A 193 -23.45 8.69 9.24
N ARG A 194 -23.56 7.73 8.31
CA ARG A 194 -24.59 6.70 8.35
C ARG A 194 -24.57 5.94 9.66
N GLU A 195 -23.42 5.64 10.16
CA GLU A 195 -23.21 4.85 11.39
C GLU A 195 -22.98 5.71 12.64
N HIS A 196 -22.99 7.06 12.51
CA HIS A 196 -22.76 8.01 13.60
C HIS A 196 -21.41 7.83 14.33
N TRP A 197 -20.38 7.37 13.64
CA TRP A 197 -19.05 7.17 14.23
C TRP A 197 -18.27 8.46 14.43
N MET A 198 -18.64 9.52 13.70
CA MET A 198 -18.03 10.84 13.79
C MET A 198 -19.11 11.92 13.73
N ASP A 199 -19.01 12.95 14.57
CA ASP A 199 -19.89 14.10 14.46
C ASP A 199 -19.49 15.02 13.29
N GLU A 200 -20.50 15.61 12.66
CA GLU A 200 -20.34 16.43 11.46
C GLU A 200 -19.37 17.58 11.64
N LYS A 201 -19.39 18.25 12.80
CA LYS A 201 -18.55 19.42 13.07
C LYS A 201 -17.07 19.07 13.07
N ASN A 202 -16.69 17.97 13.72
CA ASN A 202 -15.30 17.54 13.81
C ASN A 202 -14.81 16.99 12.46
N PHE A 203 -15.65 16.24 11.76
CA PHE A 203 -15.36 15.79 10.40
C PHE A 203 -15.12 16.97 9.46
N CYS A 204 -16.08 17.89 9.35
CA CYS A 204 -15.95 19.06 8.48
C CYS A 204 -14.71 19.90 8.82
N LYS A 205 -14.37 20.04 10.10
CA LYS A 205 -13.16 20.75 10.52
C LYS A 205 -11.87 20.07 10.02
N ALA A 206 -11.79 18.75 10.11
CA ALA A 206 -10.61 18.00 9.62
C ALA A 206 -10.46 18.10 8.10
N VAL A 207 -11.57 17.94 7.37
CA VAL A 207 -11.57 18.05 5.90
C VAL A 207 -11.26 19.48 5.46
N GLN A 208 -11.79 20.49 6.14
CA GLN A 208 -11.51 21.90 5.83
C GLN A 208 -10.02 22.25 5.98
N LYS A 209 -9.37 21.81 7.06
CA LYS A 209 -7.93 22.00 7.25
C LYS A 209 -7.11 21.41 6.09
N LEU A 210 -7.47 20.20 5.63
CA LEU A 210 -6.83 19.60 4.48
C LEU A 210 -7.09 20.42 3.21
N ALA A 211 -8.35 20.83 2.98
CA ALA A 211 -8.76 21.58 1.79
C ALA A 211 -8.03 22.92 1.63
N GLU A 212 -7.72 23.61 2.74
CA GLU A 212 -7.00 24.89 2.74
C GLU A 212 -5.60 24.80 2.10
N HIS A 213 -4.99 23.61 2.06
CA HIS A 213 -3.66 23.39 1.49
C HIS A 213 -3.68 22.52 0.21
N TYR A 214 -4.80 21.85 -0.09
CA TYR A 214 -4.85 20.72 -1.02
C TYR A 214 -4.40 21.06 -2.45
N GLU A 215 -4.80 22.21 -2.97
CA GLU A 215 -4.47 22.66 -4.32
C GLU A 215 -2.98 22.99 -4.52
N GLU A 216 -2.26 23.25 -3.43
CA GLU A 216 -0.81 23.54 -3.46
C GLU A 216 0.04 22.26 -3.32
N LEU A 217 -0.60 21.11 -3.03
CA LEU A 217 0.12 19.85 -2.81
C LEU A 217 0.53 19.22 -4.15
N PRO A 218 1.82 18.89 -4.32
CA PRO A 218 2.29 18.15 -5.49
C PRO A 218 1.56 16.82 -5.63
N ARG A 219 1.13 16.52 -6.87
CA ARG A 219 0.45 15.27 -7.21
C ARG A 219 1.30 14.47 -8.17
N GLN A 220 1.40 13.17 -7.93
CA GLN A 220 2.10 12.22 -8.77
C GLN A 220 1.57 10.81 -8.51
N LEU A 221 2.13 9.84 -9.22
CA LEU A 221 1.97 8.44 -8.90
C LEU A 221 2.53 8.16 -7.50
N ILE A 222 1.79 7.44 -6.68
CA ILE A 222 2.14 7.02 -5.32
C ILE A 222 1.89 5.52 -5.15
N HIS A 223 2.50 4.94 -4.11
CA HIS A 223 2.31 3.52 -3.76
C HIS A 223 0.95 3.27 -3.13
N ARG A 224 0.48 4.21 -2.31
CA ARG A 224 -0.79 4.19 -1.57
C ARG A 224 -0.84 3.23 -0.37
N ASP A 225 0.07 2.26 -0.28
CA ASP A 225 0.12 1.25 0.77
C ASP A 225 1.55 1.13 1.34
N VAL A 226 2.05 2.22 1.89
CA VAL A 226 3.42 2.31 2.41
C VAL A 226 3.47 1.89 3.87
N HIS A 227 3.79 0.63 4.13
CA HIS A 227 4.02 0.10 5.48
C HIS A 227 5.27 -0.80 5.50
N LEU A 228 5.77 -1.12 6.69
CA LEU A 228 7.02 -1.90 6.85
C LEU A 228 6.96 -3.26 6.12
N GLY A 229 5.78 -3.84 5.95
CA GLY A 229 5.58 -5.10 5.25
C GLY A 229 5.84 -5.06 3.74
N ASN A 230 5.79 -3.88 3.11
CA ASN A 230 5.98 -3.71 1.67
C ASN A 230 7.42 -3.28 1.29
N PHE A 231 8.34 -3.22 2.26
CA PHE A 231 9.74 -2.89 2.07
C PHE A 231 10.62 -4.01 2.58
N LEU A 232 11.44 -4.58 1.71
CA LEU A 232 12.31 -5.70 2.04
C LEU A 232 13.74 -5.23 2.26
N PHE A 233 14.38 -5.84 3.27
CA PHE A 233 15.79 -5.60 3.61
C PHE A 233 16.52 -6.93 3.75
N ASP A 234 17.67 -7.03 3.11
CA ASP A 234 18.59 -8.15 3.25
C ASP A 234 19.84 -7.68 3.99
N GLN A 235 20.08 -8.24 5.17
CA GLN A 235 21.20 -7.88 6.05
C GLN A 235 21.34 -6.36 6.27
N GLY A 236 20.20 -5.66 6.48
CA GLY A 236 20.15 -4.21 6.69
C GLY A 236 20.26 -3.36 5.41
N THR A 237 20.43 -3.98 4.24
CA THR A 237 20.42 -3.31 2.95
C THR A 237 19.06 -3.42 2.30
N PHE A 238 18.50 -2.30 1.82
CA PHE A 238 17.22 -2.31 1.11
C PHE A 238 17.31 -3.22 -0.13
N SER A 239 16.41 -4.20 -0.25
CA SER A 239 16.40 -5.19 -1.32
C SER A 239 15.22 -5.07 -2.27
N GLY A 240 14.14 -4.37 -1.88
CA GLY A 240 13.10 -4.05 -2.84
C GLY A 240 11.74 -3.69 -2.27
N TYR A 241 10.92 -3.16 -3.19
CA TYR A 241 9.52 -2.83 -2.97
C TYR A 241 8.63 -3.95 -3.49
N ILE A 242 7.55 -4.22 -2.78
CA ILE A 242 6.52 -5.17 -3.19
C ILE A 242 5.13 -4.54 -3.10
N ASP A 243 4.16 -5.17 -3.75
CA ASP A 243 2.74 -4.87 -3.65
C ASP A 243 2.32 -3.47 -4.14
N PHE A 244 2.36 -3.30 -5.46
CA PHE A 244 1.95 -2.06 -6.13
C PHE A 244 0.45 -2.02 -6.50
N ASP A 245 -0.38 -2.91 -5.94
CA ASP A 245 -1.78 -3.08 -6.33
C ASP A 245 -2.61 -1.80 -6.16
N LEU A 246 -2.36 -1.05 -5.08
CA LEU A 246 -3.07 0.18 -4.77
C LEU A 246 -2.45 1.44 -5.39
N SER A 247 -1.37 1.28 -6.18
CA SER A 247 -0.71 2.44 -6.80
C SER A 247 -1.67 3.27 -7.65
N GLN A 248 -1.66 4.56 -7.42
CA GLN A 248 -2.54 5.53 -8.06
C GLN A 248 -1.89 6.92 -8.11
N ARG A 249 -2.44 7.84 -8.89
CA ARG A 249 -2.04 9.23 -8.85
C ARG A 249 -2.79 9.95 -7.73
N ASN A 250 -2.07 10.60 -6.82
CA ASN A 250 -2.65 11.34 -5.68
C ASN A 250 -1.64 12.39 -5.18
N ILE A 251 -1.95 13.09 -4.08
CA ILE A 251 -1.00 13.98 -3.41
C ILE A 251 0.22 13.17 -2.95
N ARG A 252 1.42 13.65 -3.29
CA ARG A 252 2.68 12.93 -3.04
C ARG A 252 2.93 12.64 -1.58
N VAL A 253 2.63 13.61 -0.72
CA VAL A 253 2.86 13.51 0.73
C VAL A 253 1.99 12.44 1.40
N PHE A 254 0.98 11.92 0.71
CA PHE A 254 0.11 10.85 1.23
C PHE A 254 0.91 9.64 1.73
N ASP A 255 1.83 9.13 0.93
CA ASP A 255 2.60 7.93 1.27
C ASP A 255 3.47 8.11 2.53
N LEU A 256 4.09 9.29 2.67
CA LEU A 256 4.85 9.61 3.88
C LEU A 256 3.92 9.69 5.11
N CYS A 257 2.77 10.35 4.98
CA CYS A 257 1.80 10.46 6.06
C CYS A 257 1.19 9.10 6.43
N TYR A 258 0.86 8.27 5.43
CA TYR A 258 0.36 6.91 5.61
C TYR A 258 1.36 6.05 6.39
N PHE A 259 2.63 6.08 5.99
CA PHE A 259 3.69 5.37 6.69
C PHE A 259 3.82 5.80 8.15
N LEU A 260 3.93 7.11 8.40
CA LEU A 260 4.15 7.65 9.74
C LEU A 260 2.94 7.46 10.66
N ALA A 261 1.71 7.59 10.15
CA ALA A 261 0.48 7.31 10.89
C ALA A 261 0.31 5.81 11.14
N GLY A 262 0.58 4.97 10.12
CA GLY A 262 0.51 3.51 10.24
C GLY A 262 1.44 2.92 11.29
N LEU A 263 2.58 3.56 11.58
CA LEU A 263 3.47 3.16 12.68
C LEU A 263 2.78 3.27 14.05
N LEU A 264 1.92 4.26 14.26
CA LEU A 264 1.12 4.36 15.50
C LEU A 264 0.12 3.22 15.60
N ALA A 265 -0.57 2.89 14.50
CA ALA A 265 -1.54 1.81 14.46
C ALA A 265 -0.89 0.44 14.73
N ALA A 266 0.30 0.20 14.18
CA ALA A 266 1.07 -1.02 14.40
C ALA A 266 1.66 -1.11 15.80
N GLN A 267 1.93 0.02 16.45
CA GLN A 267 2.71 0.12 17.69
C GLN A 267 1.87 0.33 18.96
N VAL A 268 0.57 0.60 18.85
CA VAL A 268 -0.33 0.71 20.02
C VAL A 268 -0.32 -0.56 20.91
N GLY A 269 0.14 -1.70 20.37
CA GLY A 269 0.43 -2.91 21.15
C GLY A 269 1.92 -3.19 21.40
N ASN A 270 2.86 -2.50 20.75
CA ASN A 270 4.29 -2.85 20.74
C ASN A 270 5.22 -1.84 21.45
N GLY A 271 4.66 -0.81 22.11
CA GLY A 271 5.40 -0.01 23.07
C GLY A 271 6.30 1.09 22.51
N MET A 272 6.07 1.59 21.29
CA MET A 272 6.73 2.83 20.86
C MET A 272 6.22 4.01 21.68
N GLU A 273 7.12 4.69 22.38
CA GLU A 273 6.76 5.90 23.12
C GLU A 273 6.53 7.08 22.15
N GLU A 274 5.68 8.00 22.56
CA GLU A 274 5.36 9.22 21.76
C GLU A 274 6.61 10.00 21.36
N ILE A 275 7.60 10.08 22.22
CA ILE A 275 8.86 10.78 21.92
C ILE A 275 9.68 10.07 20.85
N GLN A 276 9.65 8.76 20.82
CA GLN A 276 10.31 7.96 19.77
C GLN A 276 9.62 8.15 18.43
N TRP A 277 8.28 8.24 18.42
CA TRP A 277 7.54 8.53 17.20
C TRP A 277 7.90 9.88 16.58
N TYR A 278 8.07 10.93 17.41
CA TYR A 278 8.54 12.23 16.89
C TYR A 278 9.98 12.16 16.35
N ASP A 279 10.85 11.36 16.93
CA ASP A 279 12.19 11.13 16.40
C ASP A 279 12.13 10.38 15.06
N VAL A 280 11.26 9.38 14.94
CA VAL A 280 11.01 8.67 13.66
C VAL A 280 10.46 9.63 12.60
N ILE A 281 9.50 10.50 12.93
CA ILE A 281 9.00 11.53 11.99
C ILE A 281 10.18 12.37 11.48
N SER A 282 11.02 12.90 12.38
CA SER A 282 12.15 13.75 12.02
C SER A 282 13.14 13.03 11.09
N ARG A 283 13.56 11.83 11.47
CA ARG A 283 14.56 11.05 10.71
C ARG A 283 14.02 10.56 9.37
N THR A 284 12.78 10.05 9.35
CA THR A 284 12.15 9.61 8.09
C THR A 284 11.99 10.80 7.13
N THR A 285 11.58 11.95 7.64
CA THR A 285 11.46 13.17 6.83
C THR A 285 12.83 13.62 6.29
N ALA A 286 13.86 13.63 7.12
CA ALA A 286 15.22 13.98 6.68
C ALA A 286 15.74 13.01 5.59
N GLY A 287 15.53 11.70 5.78
CA GLY A 287 15.84 10.69 4.77
C GLY A 287 15.10 10.91 3.46
N TYR A 288 13.79 11.18 3.53
CA TYR A 288 12.97 11.50 2.36
C TYR A 288 13.48 12.75 1.64
N GLU A 289 13.72 13.84 2.37
CA GLU A 289 14.21 15.11 1.83
C GLU A 289 15.63 15.02 1.25
N SER A 290 16.42 14.04 1.65
CA SER A 290 17.72 13.75 1.01
C SER A 290 17.59 13.34 -0.46
N ARG A 291 16.40 12.87 -0.87
CA ARG A 291 16.06 12.42 -2.23
C ARG A 291 15.19 13.43 -2.96
N ILE A 292 14.14 13.90 -2.34
CA ILE A 292 13.18 14.82 -2.93
C ILE A 292 12.66 15.78 -1.84
N PRO A 293 12.92 17.10 -1.96
CA PRO A 293 12.49 18.03 -0.94
C PRO A 293 10.97 18.13 -0.85
N LEU A 294 10.47 18.20 0.37
CA LEU A 294 9.08 18.56 0.63
C LEU A 294 8.89 20.06 0.45
N THR A 295 7.79 20.45 -0.19
CA THR A 295 7.39 21.86 -0.26
C THR A 295 6.93 22.36 1.11
N ALA A 296 6.86 23.68 1.27
CA ALA A 296 6.31 24.28 2.49
C ALA A 296 4.84 23.87 2.71
N ALA A 297 4.06 23.79 1.63
CA ALA A 297 2.67 23.34 1.67
C ALA A 297 2.56 21.87 2.13
N GLU A 298 3.41 20.97 1.63
CA GLU A 298 3.44 19.59 2.08
C GLU A 298 3.75 19.49 3.59
N LYS A 299 4.78 20.16 4.07
CA LYS A 299 5.12 20.15 5.51
C LYS A 299 3.98 20.68 6.38
N GLN A 300 3.29 21.73 5.93
CA GLN A 300 2.14 22.26 6.64
C GLN A 300 0.96 21.30 6.65
N ALA A 301 0.74 20.58 5.56
CA ALA A 301 -0.38 19.65 5.41
C ALA A 301 -0.18 18.30 6.12
N VAL A 302 1.05 17.89 6.48
CA VAL A 302 1.33 16.57 7.07
C VAL A 302 0.36 16.16 8.17
N PRO A 303 0.14 16.93 9.26
CA PRO A 303 -0.79 16.49 10.30
C PRO A 303 -2.22 16.36 9.79
N TYR A 304 -2.64 17.22 8.88
CA TYR A 304 -3.99 17.19 8.31
C TYR A 304 -4.20 16.02 7.36
N VAL A 305 -3.19 15.65 6.58
CA VAL A 305 -3.22 14.44 5.75
C VAL A 305 -3.30 13.21 6.65
N MET A 306 -2.51 13.14 7.73
CA MET A 306 -2.60 12.05 8.71
C MET A 306 -3.99 11.96 9.36
N GLU A 307 -4.58 13.09 9.80
CA GLU A 307 -5.93 13.13 10.36
C GLU A 307 -6.96 12.52 9.39
N ASN A 308 -6.87 12.89 8.11
CA ASN A 308 -7.81 12.41 7.11
C ASN A 308 -7.55 10.96 6.69
N ILE A 309 -6.32 10.46 6.75
CA ILE A 309 -6.00 9.03 6.57
C ILE A 309 -6.65 8.20 7.67
N GLU A 310 -6.59 8.63 8.94
CA GLU A 310 -7.23 7.89 10.03
C GLU A 310 -8.77 7.89 9.91
N LEU A 311 -9.38 8.97 9.45
CA LEU A 311 -10.81 8.99 9.15
C LEU A 311 -11.18 8.09 7.97
N LEU A 312 -10.30 8.00 6.96
CA LEU A 312 -10.45 7.07 5.84
C LEU A 312 -10.42 5.62 6.36
N PHE A 313 -9.48 5.26 7.23
CA PHE A 313 -9.44 3.95 7.85
C PHE A 313 -10.66 3.66 8.72
N ALA A 314 -11.11 4.64 9.50
CA ALA A 314 -12.31 4.48 10.30
C ALA A 314 -13.55 4.19 9.45
N ALA A 315 -13.68 4.84 8.29
CA ALA A 315 -14.76 4.57 7.34
C ALA A 315 -14.61 3.24 6.61
N TYR A 316 -13.38 2.82 6.38
CA TYR A 316 -13.00 1.60 5.70
C TYR A 316 -13.33 0.35 6.54
N PHE A 317 -13.00 0.35 7.83
CA PHE A 317 -13.29 -0.74 8.76
C PHE A 317 -14.75 -0.70 9.22
N ASN A 318 -15.69 -0.90 8.28
CA ASN A 318 -17.13 -0.76 8.50
C ASN A 318 -17.84 -2.06 8.94
N GLU A 319 -17.16 -3.21 8.83
CA GLU A 319 -17.73 -4.50 9.20
C GLU A 319 -17.63 -4.74 10.73
N PRO A 320 -18.57 -5.53 11.31
CA PRO A 320 -18.56 -5.84 12.76
C PRO A 320 -17.24 -6.47 13.24
N GLU A 321 -16.64 -7.32 12.43
CA GLU A 321 -15.37 -8.04 12.72
C GLU A 321 -14.18 -7.10 12.76
N THR A 322 -14.25 -5.97 12.07
CA THR A 322 -13.19 -4.95 11.97
C THR A 322 -13.39 -3.77 12.92
N LYS A 323 -14.40 -3.84 13.80
CA LYS A 323 -14.78 -2.77 14.74
C LYS A 323 -13.58 -2.23 15.54
N HIS A 324 -12.72 -3.11 16.05
CA HIS A 324 -11.57 -2.71 16.85
C HIS A 324 -10.53 -1.90 16.05
N PHE A 325 -10.37 -2.15 14.74
CA PHE A 325 -9.52 -1.33 13.88
C PHE A 325 -10.12 0.05 13.65
N ARG A 326 -11.44 0.13 13.46
CA ARG A 326 -12.14 1.42 13.35
C ARG A 326 -12.00 2.26 14.60
N GLU A 327 -12.21 1.65 15.78
CA GLU A 327 -12.08 2.34 17.06
C GLU A 327 -10.65 2.85 17.26
N ASN A 328 -9.64 2.04 16.93
CA ASN A 328 -8.25 2.45 16.94
C ASN A 328 -7.97 3.62 15.97
N ALA A 329 -8.46 3.57 14.74
CA ALA A 329 -8.30 4.67 13.78
C ALA A 329 -8.92 5.99 14.30
N LEU A 330 -10.09 5.94 14.92
CA LEU A 330 -10.70 7.12 15.54
C LEU A 330 -9.89 7.64 16.75
N GLU A 331 -9.31 6.75 17.57
CA GLU A 331 -8.41 7.14 18.66
C GLU A 331 -7.15 7.82 18.11
N LEU A 332 -6.55 7.30 17.05
CA LEU A 332 -5.40 7.87 16.38
C LEU A 332 -5.71 9.22 15.73
N PHE A 333 -6.86 9.36 15.10
CA PHE A 333 -7.34 10.66 14.62
C PHE A 333 -7.29 11.71 15.73
N TRP A 334 -7.89 11.42 16.90
CA TRP A 334 -7.88 12.35 18.03
C TRP A 334 -6.49 12.55 18.65
N PHE A 335 -5.65 11.51 18.61
CA PHE A 335 -4.27 11.63 19.03
C PHE A 335 -3.50 12.63 18.17
N ILE A 336 -3.60 12.52 16.84
CA ILE A 336 -2.94 13.40 15.88
C ILE A 336 -3.47 14.84 15.99
N CYS A 337 -4.80 15.03 16.04
CA CYS A 337 -5.42 16.37 16.22
C CYS A 337 -4.88 17.14 17.44
N LYS A 338 -4.56 16.44 18.52
CA LYS A 338 -4.01 17.06 19.73
C LYS A 338 -2.52 17.41 19.63
N ARG A 339 -1.82 16.90 18.59
CA ARG A 339 -0.36 16.93 18.45
C ARG A 339 0.14 17.60 17.18
N GLU A 340 -0.70 18.29 16.45
CA GLU A 340 -0.33 19.00 15.21
C GLU A 340 0.96 19.81 15.38
N LYS A 341 1.10 20.58 16.47
CA LYS A 341 2.27 21.42 16.74
C LYS A 341 3.54 20.60 16.97
N GLN A 342 3.42 19.48 17.65
CA GLN A 342 4.55 18.58 17.93
C GLN A 342 5.00 17.88 16.65
N ILE A 343 4.05 17.47 15.79
CA ILE A 343 4.33 16.88 14.48
C ILE A 343 5.08 17.91 13.63
N TRP A 344 4.59 19.14 13.51
CA TRP A 344 5.33 20.20 12.79
C TRP A 344 6.72 20.43 13.37
N SER A 345 6.85 20.49 14.69
CA SER A 345 8.15 20.64 15.34
C SER A 345 9.13 19.51 15.00
N ALA A 346 8.63 18.29 14.81
CA ALA A 346 9.44 17.15 14.40
C ALA A 346 9.87 17.24 12.93
N LEU A 347 9.01 17.74 12.03
CA LEU A 347 9.32 17.91 10.60
C LEU A 347 10.39 18.98 10.31
N TYR A 348 10.66 19.89 11.22
CA TYR A 348 11.60 20.98 11.04
C TYR A 348 12.87 20.84 11.90
N ARG A 349 13.09 19.68 12.52
CA ARG A 349 14.31 19.33 13.24
C ARG A 349 15.39 18.84 12.28
#